data_e15866c57266f318b9cc2e89e30c8b57
#
_entry.id   e15866c57266f318b9cc2e89e30c8b57
#
_cell.length_a   1.000
_cell.length_b   1.000
_cell.length_c   1.000
_cell.angle_alpha   90.00
_cell.angle_beta   90.00
_cell.angle_gamma   90.00
#
_symmetry.space_group_name_H-M   'P 1'
#
loop_
_entity.id
_entity.type
_entity.pdbx_description
1 polymer ?
#
loop_
_entity_poly.entity_id
_entity_poly.type
_entity_poly.pdbx_seq_one_letter_code
_entity_poly.pdbx_strand_id
1 'polypeptide(L)' 'MNHYHVSFVDNDGTFYSASVETPHDLFTTEGIDGIALELAERLDQEEPVAVINVIPLKS' A
#
# COMPACT_ATOMS: atom_id res chain seq x y z
N MET A 1 -6.35 -9.07 11.29
CA MET A 1 -5.78 -8.43 10.10
C MET A 1 -6.74 -7.41 9.55
N ASN A 2 -6.22 -6.29 9.08
CA ASN A 2 -7.01 -5.27 8.41
C ASN A 2 -7.02 -5.53 6.91
N HIS A 3 -8.12 -5.20 6.26
CA HIS A 3 -8.31 -5.44 4.83
C HIS A 3 -8.61 -4.11 4.13
N TYR A 4 -7.83 -3.79 3.10
CA TYR A 4 -7.96 -2.52 2.38
C TYR A 4 -7.85 -2.71 0.88
N HIS A 5 -8.47 -1.79 0.14
CA HIS A 5 -8.18 -1.61 -1.28
C HIS A 5 -7.28 -0.39 -1.40
N VAL A 6 -6.09 -0.57 -1.95
CA VAL A 6 -5.05 0.46 -1.99
C VAL A 6 -4.73 0.82 -3.44
N SER A 7 -4.75 2.12 -3.73
CA SER A 7 -4.29 2.65 -5.01
C SER A 7 -2.94 3.32 -4.79
N PHE A 8 -1.97 3.02 -5.64
CA PHE A 8 -0.61 3.52 -5.45
C PHE A 8 0.12 3.66 -6.79
N VAL A 9 1.23 4.40 -6.75
CA VAL A 9 2.09 4.64 -7.91
C VAL A 9 3.48 4.09 -7.58
N ASP A 10 4.06 3.33 -8.51
CA ASP A 10 5.41 2.80 -8.32
C ASP A 10 6.49 3.86 -8.63
N ASN A 11 7.77 3.44 -8.55
CA ASN A 11 8.88 4.36 -8.79
C ASN A 11 8.98 4.84 -10.24
N ASP A 12 8.34 4.15 -11.17
CA ASP A 12 8.33 4.48 -12.59
C ASP A 12 7.12 5.33 -13.00
N GLY A 13 6.23 5.64 -12.07
CA GLY A 13 5.02 6.40 -12.34
C GLY A 13 3.85 5.58 -12.82
N THR A 14 3.91 4.25 -12.72
CA THR A 14 2.81 3.38 -13.10
C THR A 14 1.79 3.27 -11.97
N PHE A 15 0.51 3.42 -12.33
CA PHE A 15 -0.59 3.32 -11.36
C PHE A 15 -1.00 1.87 -11.16
N TYR A 16 -1.21 1.52 -9.90
CA TYR A 16 -1.70 0.19 -9.51
C TYR A 16 -2.83 0.32 -8.51
N SER A 17 -3.64 -0.71 -8.43
CA SER A 17 -4.57 -0.87 -7.31
C SER A 17 -4.63 -2.35 -6.94
N ALA A 18 -4.73 -2.61 -5.65
CA ALA A 18 -4.75 -3.98 -5.15
C ALA A 18 -5.48 -4.05 -3.81
N SER A 19 -6.11 -5.19 -3.55
CA SER A 19 -6.61 -5.49 -2.23
C SER A 19 -5.48 -6.08 -1.40
N VAL A 20 -5.29 -5.55 -0.20
CA VAL A 20 -4.23 -6.02 0.69
C VAL A 20 -4.81 -6.40 2.04
N GLU A 21 -4.20 -7.41 2.65
CA GLU A 21 -4.49 -7.83 4.01
C GLU A 21 -3.23 -7.62 4.83
N THR A 22 -3.32 -6.82 5.90
CA THR A 22 -2.14 -6.38 6.63
C THR A 22 -2.47 -6.18 8.10
N PRO A 23 -1.50 -6.41 9.01
CA PRO A 23 -1.68 -6.03 10.42
C PRO A 23 -1.57 -4.51 10.64
N HIS A 24 -1.09 -3.76 9.65
CA HIS A 24 -0.95 -2.31 9.76
C HIS A 24 -2.30 -1.60 9.70
N ASP A 25 -2.42 -0.51 10.45
CA ASP A 25 -3.52 0.42 10.30
C ASP A 25 -3.08 1.48 9.28
N LEU A 26 -3.65 1.42 8.09
CA LEU A 26 -3.24 2.30 6.98
C LEU A 26 -3.74 3.73 7.12
N PHE A 27 -4.47 4.03 8.20
CA PHE A 27 -4.86 5.40 8.52
C PHE A 27 -3.92 6.06 9.52
N THR A 28 -2.73 5.48 9.72
CA THR A 28 -1.65 6.05 10.50
C THR A 28 -0.43 6.25 9.60
N THR A 29 0.44 7.18 9.97
CA THR A 29 1.68 7.43 9.23
C THR A 29 2.55 6.17 9.17
N GLU A 30 2.70 5.48 10.30
CA GLU A 30 3.49 4.26 10.38
C GLU A 30 2.92 3.15 9.50
N GLY A 31 1.59 3.00 9.48
CA GLY A 31 0.93 1.99 8.67
C GLY A 31 1.11 2.25 7.18
N ILE A 32 0.95 3.49 6.75
CA ILE A 32 1.15 3.90 5.35
C ILE A 32 2.59 3.66 4.93
N ASP A 33 3.56 4.06 5.76
CA ASP A 33 4.98 3.84 5.45
C ASP A 33 5.29 2.34 5.34
N GLY A 34 4.74 1.54 6.24
CA GLY A 34 4.93 0.09 6.22
C GLY A 34 4.38 -0.56 4.97
N ILE A 35 3.16 -0.22 4.56
CA ILE A 35 2.56 -0.81 3.36
C ILE A 35 3.26 -0.32 2.09
N ALA A 36 3.73 0.93 2.07
CA ALA A 36 4.46 1.47 0.93
C ALA A 36 5.75 0.69 0.67
N LEU A 37 6.48 0.33 1.73
CA LEU A 37 7.67 -0.50 1.62
C LEU A 37 7.34 -1.92 1.20
N GLU A 38 6.30 -2.51 1.78
CA GLU A 38 5.88 -3.87 1.47
C GLU A 38 5.45 -4.02 0.01
N LEU A 39 4.69 -3.06 -0.51
CA LEU A 39 4.28 -3.07 -1.91
C LEU A 39 5.47 -2.87 -2.85
N ALA A 40 6.43 -2.02 -2.47
CA ALA A 40 7.65 -1.83 -3.25
C ALA A 40 8.44 -3.14 -3.34
N GLU A 41 8.55 -3.88 -2.25
CA GLU A 41 9.22 -5.17 -2.24
C GLU A 41 8.55 -6.18 -3.17
N ARG A 42 7.22 -6.20 -3.20
CA ARG A 42 6.46 -7.08 -4.09
C ARG A 42 6.67 -6.76 -5.57
N LEU A 43 6.91 -5.48 -5.87
CA LEU A 43 7.15 -5.01 -7.24
C LEU A 43 8.64 -4.95 -7.59
N ASP A 44 9.51 -5.39 -6.67
CA ASP A 44 10.96 -5.37 -6.84
C ASP A 44 11.47 -3.94 -7.08
N GLN A 45 10.91 -2.98 -6.35
CA GLN A 45 11.28 -1.57 -6.41
C GLN A 45 12.24 -1.23 -5.26
N GLU A 46 13.14 -0.28 -5.49
CA GLU A 46 14.15 0.12 -4.49
C GLU A 46 13.62 1.10 -3.45
N GLU A 47 12.63 1.91 -3.82
CA GLU A 47 12.06 2.93 -2.95
C GLU A 47 10.60 2.64 -2.66
N PRO A 48 10.04 3.14 -1.54
CA PRO A 48 8.63 2.97 -1.24
C PRO A 48 7.74 3.50 -2.36
N VAL A 49 6.61 2.86 -2.58
CA VAL A 49 5.62 3.35 -3.54
C VAL A 49 4.86 4.55 -2.95
N ALA A 50 4.25 5.36 -3.81
CA ALA A 50 3.41 6.47 -3.37
C ALA A 50 1.97 5.97 -3.23
N VAL A 51 1.48 5.87 -2.01
CA VAL A 51 0.09 5.49 -1.75
C VAL A 51 -0.81 6.69 -2.01
N ILE A 52 -1.79 6.53 -2.90
CA ILE A 52 -2.69 7.62 -3.33
C ILE A 52 -4.00 7.57 -2.56
N ASN A 53 -4.55 6.37 -2.37
CA ASN A 53 -5.86 6.20 -1.76
C ASN A 53 -5.95 4.86 -1.03
N VAL A 54 -6.69 4.85 0.06
CA VAL A 54 -6.92 3.65 0.88
C VAL A 54 -8.40 3.57 1.20
N ILE A 55 -9.02 2.44 0.86
CA ILE A 55 -10.42 2.18 1.14
C ILE A 55 -10.51 0.97 2.07
N PRO A 56 -11.09 1.11 3.27
CA PRO A 56 -11.26 -0.03 4.15
C PRO A 56 -12.30 -1.00 3.59
N LEU A 57 -12.01 -2.28 3.66
CA LEU A 57 -12.89 -3.34 3.19
C LEU A 57 -13.38 -4.14 4.38
N LYS A 58 -14.63 -4.59 4.31
CA LYS A 58 -15.17 -5.51 5.29
C LYS A 58 -14.69 -6.92 4.97
N SER A 59 -14.22 -7.58 5.98
CA SER A 59 -13.83 -8.98 5.88
C SER A 59 -15.01 -9.91 6.11
#